data_33908d5186947c56aab31d9b1ba047bd
#
_entry.id   33908d5186947c56aab31d9b1ba047bd
#
_cell.length_a   1.000
_cell.length_b   1.000
_cell.length_c   1.000
_cell.angle_alpha   90.00
_cell.angle_beta   90.00
_cell.angle_gamma   90.00
#
_symmetry.space_group_name_H-M   'P 1'
#
loop_
_entity.id
_entity.type
_entity.pdbx_description
1 polymer ?
#
loop_
_entity_poly.entity_id
_entity_poly.type
_entity_poly.pdbx_seq_one_letter_code
_entity_poly.pdbx_strand_id
1 'polypeptide(L)'
;MRIINNKREAIQELKRISTRTNVENNNNINEVVEKILQDVKTYGDVAVEKYTRKFDGFNPNPMQVDANDLKNAWDEIDCNLKRSLELAHNRIKKFHQKEIPSSFSIKGKHGDTVQRRWKPVKSAGIYIPGGRAAYPSTVLMNAIPASVAGVGEIIMVSPGNNAVSYTHLTLP
;
A
#
# COMPACT_ATOMS: atom_id res chain seq x y z
N MET A 1 3.94 -12.01 28.35
CA MET A 1 3.38 -10.63 28.40
C MET A 1 3.98 -9.93 29.63
N ARG A 2 4.63 -8.78 29.47
CA ARG A 2 5.19 -8.02 30.60
C ARG A 2 4.08 -7.20 31.24
N ILE A 3 3.84 -7.37 32.54
CA ILE A 3 2.84 -6.61 33.31
C ILE A 3 3.59 -5.64 34.23
N ILE A 4 3.24 -4.36 34.19
CA ILE A 4 3.86 -3.32 35.00
C ILE A 4 2.83 -2.82 36.02
N ASN A 5 3.07 -3.13 37.30
CA ASN A 5 2.16 -2.80 38.42
C ASN A 5 2.53 -1.48 39.11
N ASN A 6 3.70 -0.92 38.81
CA ASN A 6 4.18 0.32 39.45
C ASN A 6 3.88 1.53 38.53
N LYS A 7 3.16 2.52 39.08
CA LYS A 7 2.76 3.75 38.34
C LYS A 7 3.96 4.51 37.76
N ARG A 8 5.07 4.64 38.49
CA ARG A 8 6.26 5.35 37.99
C ARG A 8 6.91 4.60 36.83
N GLU A 9 7.04 3.28 36.94
CA GLU A 9 7.59 2.43 35.89
C GLU A 9 6.67 2.44 34.65
N ALA A 10 5.35 2.38 34.83
CA ALA A 10 4.38 2.49 33.75
C ALA A 10 4.50 3.82 32.99
N ILE A 11 4.63 4.94 33.72
CA ILE A 11 4.81 6.27 33.10
C ILE A 11 6.14 6.35 32.34
N GLN A 12 7.22 5.79 32.88
CA GLN A 12 8.50 5.76 32.17
C GLN A 12 8.42 4.92 30.90
N GLU A 13 7.78 3.76 30.95
CA GLU A 13 7.60 2.91 29.78
C GLU A 13 6.69 3.54 28.72
N LEU A 14 5.61 4.22 29.12
CA LEU A 14 4.76 4.99 28.22
C LEU A 14 5.53 6.15 27.55
N LYS A 15 6.36 6.87 28.31
CA LYS A 15 7.25 7.88 27.74
C LYS A 15 8.22 7.27 26.74
N ARG A 16 8.85 6.13 27.08
CA ARG A 16 9.77 5.41 26.19
C ARG A 16 9.08 4.99 24.88
N ILE A 17 7.83 4.53 24.95
CA ILE A 17 7.05 4.15 23.76
C ILE A 17 6.69 5.38 22.94
N SER A 18 6.22 6.46 23.59
CA SER A 18 5.83 7.69 22.89
C SER A 18 7.02 8.43 22.23
N THR A 19 8.23 8.34 22.82
CA THR A 19 9.42 8.94 22.22
C THR A 19 10.01 8.13 21.06
N ARG A 20 9.60 6.87 20.84
CA ARG A 20 9.97 6.11 19.64
C ARG A 20 9.45 6.73 18.35
N THR A 21 8.39 7.52 18.43
CA THR A 21 7.79 8.22 17.30
C THR A 21 8.26 9.69 17.20
N ASN A 22 9.10 10.18 18.12
CA ASN A 22 9.59 11.54 18.06
C ASN A 22 10.63 11.73 16.96
N VAL A 23 10.35 12.69 16.12
CA VAL A 23 11.05 13.10 14.90
C VAL A 23 12.53 13.45 15.11
N GLU A 24 12.93 13.78 16.34
CA GLU A 24 14.29 14.25 16.67
C GLU A 24 15.41 13.22 16.44
N ASN A 25 15.09 11.91 16.53
CA ASN A 25 16.06 10.84 16.25
C ASN A 25 16.10 10.42 14.77
N ASN A 26 15.27 11.02 13.92
CA ASN A 26 15.07 10.60 12.52
C ASN A 26 15.61 11.63 11.50
N ASN A 27 16.27 12.71 11.93
CA ASN A 27 16.76 13.75 11.00
C ASN A 27 17.63 13.14 9.88
N ASN A 28 18.51 12.22 10.22
CA ASN A 28 19.36 11.54 9.23
C ASN A 28 18.53 10.66 8.26
N ILE A 29 17.46 10.01 8.73
CA ILE A 29 16.59 9.20 7.89
C ILE A 29 15.76 10.09 6.98
N ASN A 30 15.22 11.20 7.50
CA ASN A 30 14.43 12.14 6.72
C ASN A 30 15.25 12.76 5.60
N GLU A 31 16.49 13.20 5.88
CA GLU A 31 17.40 13.74 4.87
C GLU A 31 17.70 12.72 3.76
N VAL A 32 17.90 11.45 4.13
CA VAL A 32 18.13 10.37 3.16
C VAL A 32 16.90 10.15 2.30
N VAL A 33 15.70 10.12 2.90
CA VAL A 33 14.44 9.94 2.18
C VAL A 33 14.16 11.12 1.26
N GLU A 34 14.32 12.36 1.73
CA GLU A 34 14.15 13.57 0.93
C GLU A 34 15.08 13.56 -0.30
N LYS A 35 16.35 13.17 -0.10
CA LYS A 35 17.31 13.05 -1.20
C LYS A 35 16.86 11.99 -2.21
N ILE A 36 16.37 10.82 -1.76
CA ILE A 36 15.86 9.78 -2.65
C ILE A 36 14.68 10.31 -3.46
N LEU A 37 13.72 10.96 -2.81
CA LEU A 37 12.54 11.52 -3.47
C LEU A 37 12.93 12.58 -4.51
N GLN A 38 13.88 13.45 -4.18
CA GLN A 38 14.38 14.47 -5.11
C GLN A 38 15.12 13.84 -6.29
N ASP A 39 15.96 12.83 -6.06
CA ASP A 39 16.68 12.13 -7.12
C ASP A 39 15.68 11.42 -8.06
N VAL A 40 14.66 10.73 -7.51
CA VAL A 40 13.64 10.06 -8.33
C VAL A 40 12.81 11.07 -9.11
N LYS A 41 12.45 12.21 -8.52
CA LYS A 41 11.74 13.29 -9.23
C LYS A 41 12.55 13.86 -10.39
N THR A 42 13.89 13.90 -10.27
CA THR A 42 14.78 14.51 -11.25
C THR A 42 15.22 13.51 -12.33
N TYR A 43 15.50 12.28 -11.95
CA TYR A 43 16.15 11.28 -12.81
C TYR A 43 15.24 10.06 -13.13
N GLY A 44 14.01 10.02 -12.58
CA GLY A 44 13.04 8.95 -12.85
C GLY A 44 13.58 7.56 -12.54
N ASP A 45 13.37 6.64 -13.47
CA ASP A 45 13.68 5.21 -13.32
C ASP A 45 15.17 4.95 -13.07
N VAL A 46 16.07 5.78 -13.61
CA VAL A 46 17.52 5.67 -13.38
C VAL A 46 17.85 5.82 -11.89
N ALA A 47 17.16 6.73 -11.20
CA ALA A 47 17.34 6.89 -9.76
C ALA A 47 16.73 5.72 -8.99
N VAL A 48 15.58 5.21 -9.42
CA VAL A 48 14.96 4.03 -8.79
C VAL A 48 15.89 2.83 -8.91
N GLU A 49 16.42 2.53 -10.08
CA GLU A 49 17.38 1.44 -10.29
C GLU A 49 18.63 1.59 -9.41
N LYS A 50 19.19 2.81 -9.34
CA LYS A 50 20.34 3.11 -8.50
C LYS A 50 20.07 2.77 -7.03
N TYR A 51 18.91 3.18 -6.51
CA TYR A 51 18.56 2.96 -5.12
C TYR A 51 18.18 1.51 -4.84
N THR A 52 17.53 0.82 -5.79
CA THR A 52 17.23 -0.61 -5.70
C THR A 52 18.53 -1.42 -5.62
N ARG A 53 19.50 -1.14 -6.49
CA ARG A 53 20.83 -1.78 -6.38
C ARG A 53 21.50 -1.52 -5.04
N LYS A 54 21.38 -0.30 -4.52
CA LYS A 54 22.03 0.09 -3.28
C LYS A 54 21.41 -0.58 -2.05
N PHE A 55 20.08 -0.70 -1.99
CA PHE A 55 19.36 -1.16 -0.79
C PHE A 55 18.94 -2.62 -0.88
N ASP A 56 18.54 -3.09 -2.04
CA ASP A 56 18.03 -4.43 -2.25
C ASP A 56 19.06 -5.39 -2.87
N GLY A 57 20.18 -4.83 -3.39
CA GLY A 57 21.31 -5.62 -3.90
C GLY A 57 21.06 -6.29 -5.25
N PHE A 58 19.98 -5.95 -5.97
CA PHE A 58 19.70 -6.47 -7.30
C PHE A 58 19.28 -5.36 -8.28
N ASN A 59 19.25 -5.70 -9.58
CA ASN A 59 18.81 -4.80 -10.62
C ASN A 59 17.49 -5.27 -11.23
N PRO A 60 16.37 -4.57 -10.98
CA PRO A 60 15.11 -4.92 -11.60
C PRO A 60 15.16 -4.59 -13.11
N ASN A 61 15.12 -5.61 -13.95
CA ASN A 61 15.02 -5.42 -15.39
C ASN A 61 14.22 -6.58 -16.01
N PRO A 62 12.99 -6.37 -16.45
CA PRO A 62 12.23 -5.11 -16.35
C PRO A 62 11.79 -4.76 -14.92
N MET A 63 11.57 -3.48 -14.66
CA MET A 63 11.04 -3.01 -13.36
C MET A 63 9.56 -3.40 -13.16
N GLN A 64 8.82 -3.45 -14.25
CA GLN A 64 7.42 -3.86 -14.26
C GLN A 64 7.34 -5.37 -14.55
N VAL A 65 6.56 -6.09 -13.73
CA VAL A 65 6.24 -7.49 -13.99
C VAL A 65 5.21 -7.61 -15.09
N ASP A 66 5.42 -8.51 -16.05
CA ASP A 66 4.49 -8.76 -17.14
C ASP A 66 3.18 -9.38 -16.62
N ALA A 67 2.08 -9.03 -17.28
CA ALA A 67 0.76 -9.55 -16.93
C ALA A 67 0.66 -11.08 -17.08
N ASN A 68 1.40 -11.67 -18.03
CA ASN A 68 1.44 -13.12 -18.20
C ASN A 68 2.19 -13.80 -17.07
N ASP A 69 3.26 -13.19 -16.54
CA ASP A 69 3.98 -13.71 -15.37
C ASP A 69 3.09 -13.72 -14.14
N LEU A 70 2.30 -12.67 -13.95
CA LEU A 70 1.30 -12.61 -12.87
C LEU A 70 0.23 -13.69 -13.00
N LYS A 71 -0.26 -13.90 -14.23
CA LYS A 71 -1.24 -14.93 -14.51
C LYS A 71 -0.67 -16.32 -14.27
N ASN A 72 0.52 -16.59 -14.78
CA ASN A 72 1.20 -17.86 -14.58
C ASN A 72 1.42 -18.15 -13.09
N ALA A 73 1.91 -17.15 -12.34
CA ALA A 73 2.08 -17.27 -10.90
C ALA A 73 0.76 -17.56 -10.18
N TRP A 74 -0.36 -16.93 -10.61
CA TRP A 74 -1.68 -17.25 -10.08
C TRP A 74 -2.12 -18.66 -10.41
N ASP A 75 -1.84 -19.15 -11.60
CA ASP A 75 -2.24 -20.49 -12.04
C ASP A 75 -1.44 -21.61 -11.33
N GLU A 76 -0.22 -21.32 -10.91
CA GLU A 76 0.69 -22.22 -10.18
C GLU A 76 0.39 -22.30 -8.65
N ILE A 77 -0.39 -21.39 -8.09
CA ILE A 77 -0.73 -21.42 -6.66
C ILE A 77 -1.53 -22.68 -6.31
N ASP A 78 -1.21 -23.27 -5.15
CA ASP A 78 -1.96 -24.40 -4.59
C ASP A 78 -3.47 -24.11 -4.52
N CYS A 79 -4.28 -25.11 -4.89
CA CYS A 79 -5.74 -24.98 -4.98
C CYS A 79 -6.40 -24.54 -3.66
N ASN A 80 -5.89 -24.97 -2.50
CA ASN A 80 -6.47 -24.61 -1.21
C ASN A 80 -6.12 -23.16 -0.87
N LEU A 81 -4.88 -22.74 -1.19
CA LEU A 81 -4.47 -21.34 -1.03
C LEU A 81 -5.28 -20.43 -1.95
N LYS A 82 -5.48 -20.83 -3.22
CA LYS A 82 -6.29 -20.08 -4.20
C LYS A 82 -7.72 -19.87 -3.69
N ARG A 83 -8.38 -20.95 -3.25
CA ARG A 83 -9.73 -20.86 -2.65
C ARG A 83 -9.78 -19.95 -1.42
N SER A 84 -8.75 -19.99 -0.58
CA SER A 84 -8.66 -19.15 0.61
C SER A 84 -8.53 -17.69 0.27
N LEU A 85 -7.71 -17.35 -0.74
CA LEU A 85 -7.53 -15.99 -1.24
C LEU A 85 -8.82 -15.46 -1.90
N GLU A 86 -9.49 -16.27 -2.71
CA GLU A 86 -10.77 -15.93 -3.33
C GLU A 86 -11.86 -15.70 -2.28
N LEU A 87 -11.94 -16.53 -1.24
CA LEU A 87 -12.88 -16.34 -0.14
C LEU A 87 -12.61 -15.04 0.60
N ALA A 88 -11.34 -14.76 0.91
CA ALA A 88 -10.93 -13.52 1.56
C ALA A 88 -11.27 -12.30 0.69
N HIS A 89 -10.92 -12.34 -0.61
CA HIS A 89 -11.28 -11.32 -1.58
C HIS A 89 -12.79 -11.00 -1.55
N ASN A 90 -13.62 -12.03 -1.68
CA ASN A 90 -15.08 -11.87 -1.74
C ASN A 90 -15.65 -11.26 -0.45
N ARG A 91 -15.13 -11.66 0.72
CA ARG A 91 -15.54 -11.10 2.01
C ARG A 91 -15.15 -9.63 2.16
N ILE A 92 -13.93 -9.27 1.83
CA ILE A 92 -13.42 -7.90 1.89
C ILE A 92 -14.20 -7.02 0.91
N LYS A 93 -14.37 -7.48 -0.33
CA LYS A 93 -15.15 -6.76 -1.35
C LYS A 93 -16.57 -6.48 -0.89
N LYS A 94 -17.27 -7.50 -0.38
CA LYS A 94 -18.65 -7.37 0.12
C LYS A 94 -18.76 -6.37 1.27
N PHE A 95 -17.76 -6.35 2.16
CA PHE A 95 -17.72 -5.39 3.26
C PHE A 95 -17.56 -3.96 2.74
N HIS A 96 -16.53 -3.70 1.95
CA HIS A 96 -16.24 -2.35 1.44
C HIS A 96 -17.29 -1.80 0.48
N GLN A 97 -18.02 -2.66 -0.23
CA GLN A 97 -19.18 -2.23 -1.02
C GLN A 97 -20.25 -1.54 -0.17
N LYS A 98 -20.36 -1.86 1.13
CA LYS A 98 -21.31 -1.21 2.05
C LYS A 98 -20.77 0.13 2.60
N GLU A 99 -19.49 0.38 2.49
CA GLU A 99 -18.86 1.61 2.96
C GLU A 99 -18.86 2.73 1.90
N ILE A 100 -19.25 2.45 0.66
CA ILE A 100 -19.29 3.46 -0.40
C ILE A 100 -20.29 4.55 -0.02
N PRO A 101 -19.84 5.79 0.18
CA PRO A 101 -20.73 6.88 0.55
C PRO A 101 -21.59 7.30 -0.65
N SER A 102 -22.85 7.64 -0.38
CA SER A 102 -23.75 8.16 -1.40
C SER A 102 -23.56 9.67 -1.62
N SER A 103 -23.57 10.08 -2.88
CA SER A 103 -23.67 11.48 -3.27
C SER A 103 -25.12 11.93 -3.19
N PHE A 104 -25.35 13.19 -2.82
CA PHE A 104 -26.70 13.77 -2.78
C PHE A 104 -26.70 15.21 -3.27
N SER A 105 -27.89 15.70 -3.66
CA SER A 105 -28.14 17.05 -4.10
C SER A 105 -29.42 17.58 -3.45
N ILE A 106 -29.39 18.80 -2.96
CA ILE A 106 -30.53 19.50 -2.38
C ILE A 106 -30.77 20.75 -3.22
N LYS A 107 -32.01 20.93 -3.69
CA LYS A 107 -32.43 22.14 -4.40
C LYS A 107 -33.07 23.11 -3.42
N GLY A 108 -32.61 24.32 -3.41
CA GLY A 108 -33.19 25.43 -2.65
C GLY A 108 -34.40 26.04 -3.35
N LYS A 109 -35.18 26.85 -2.62
CA LYS A 109 -36.41 27.48 -3.12
C LYS A 109 -36.17 28.54 -4.18
N HIS A 110 -34.92 29.08 -4.25
CA HIS A 110 -34.53 30.13 -5.20
C HIS A 110 -33.75 29.64 -6.41
N GLY A 111 -33.78 28.32 -6.67
CA GLY A 111 -33.07 27.70 -7.79
C GLY A 111 -31.61 27.32 -7.48
N ASP A 112 -31.15 27.64 -6.29
CA ASP A 112 -29.85 27.23 -5.80
C ASP A 112 -29.78 25.70 -5.61
N THR A 113 -28.58 25.13 -5.74
CA THR A 113 -28.35 23.71 -5.57
C THR A 113 -27.08 23.47 -4.75
N VAL A 114 -27.21 22.73 -3.66
CA VAL A 114 -26.09 22.28 -2.83
C VAL A 114 -25.89 20.78 -3.05
N GLN A 115 -24.66 20.36 -3.33
CA GLN A 115 -24.35 18.98 -3.63
C GLN A 115 -23.18 18.47 -2.79
N ARG A 116 -23.27 17.24 -2.35
CA ARG A 116 -22.15 16.46 -1.87
C ARG A 116 -21.83 15.37 -2.89
N ARG A 117 -20.64 15.45 -3.48
CA ARG A 117 -20.18 14.49 -4.49
C ARG A 117 -19.00 13.68 -3.96
N TRP A 118 -19.12 12.39 -4.06
CA TRP A 118 -18.04 11.46 -3.83
C TRP A 118 -17.50 10.98 -5.18
N LYS A 119 -16.19 11.06 -5.36
CA LYS A 119 -15.52 10.58 -6.58
C LYS A 119 -14.26 9.82 -6.18
N PRO A 120 -13.95 8.72 -6.85
CA PRO A 120 -12.66 8.06 -6.65
C PRO A 120 -11.51 8.97 -7.09
N VAL A 121 -10.32 8.76 -6.54
CA VAL A 121 -9.08 9.29 -7.12
C VAL A 121 -8.79 8.59 -8.45
N LYS A 122 -8.03 9.23 -9.33
CA LYS A 122 -7.71 8.65 -10.65
C LYS A 122 -6.82 7.43 -10.53
N SER A 123 -5.80 7.51 -9.71
CA SER A 123 -4.82 6.44 -9.46
C SER A 123 -4.45 6.36 -7.99
N ALA A 124 -4.04 5.18 -7.55
CA ALA A 124 -3.55 4.92 -6.19
C ALA A 124 -2.32 4.03 -6.23
N GLY A 125 -1.29 4.42 -5.48
CA GLY A 125 -0.11 3.59 -5.23
C GLY A 125 -0.29 2.76 -3.97
N ILE A 126 0.08 1.49 -4.04
CA ILE A 126 0.05 0.57 -2.91
C ILE A 126 1.46 0.06 -2.67
N TYR A 127 1.98 0.26 -1.46
CA TYR A 127 3.24 -0.33 -1.04
C TYR A 127 2.97 -1.60 -0.24
N ILE A 128 3.55 -2.71 -0.69
CA ILE A 128 3.48 -4.00 0.00
C ILE A 128 4.85 -4.29 0.60
N PRO A 129 4.98 -4.42 1.93
CA PRO A 129 6.23 -4.83 2.54
C PRO A 129 6.67 -6.19 1.97
N GLY A 130 7.97 -6.32 1.71
CA GLY A 130 8.58 -7.55 1.19
C GLY A 130 9.80 -7.96 1.99
N GLY A 131 10.54 -8.94 1.49
CA GLY A 131 11.84 -9.34 1.99
C GLY A 131 11.82 -10.58 2.89
N ARG A 132 11.20 -10.58 4.05
CA ARG A 132 11.20 -11.71 4.99
C ARG A 132 10.00 -12.62 4.88
N ALA A 133 8.86 -12.11 4.44
CA ALA A 133 7.61 -12.85 4.30
C ALA A 133 6.77 -12.26 3.17
N ALA A 134 5.88 -13.07 2.59
CA ALA A 134 4.83 -12.59 1.71
C ALA A 134 3.66 -12.05 2.54
N TYR A 135 3.08 -10.93 2.09
CA TYR A 135 1.97 -10.27 2.77
C TYR A 135 0.71 -10.21 1.88
N PRO A 136 0.09 -11.35 1.53
CA PRO A 136 -1.08 -11.38 0.67
C PRO A 136 -2.28 -10.63 1.28
N SER A 137 -2.39 -10.62 2.61
CA SER A 137 -3.40 -9.85 3.32
C SER A 137 -3.28 -8.35 3.08
N THR A 138 -2.06 -7.81 3.03
CA THR A 138 -1.81 -6.39 2.75
C THR A 138 -2.24 -6.05 1.31
N VAL A 139 -1.99 -6.94 0.35
CA VAL A 139 -2.48 -6.77 -1.03
C VAL A 139 -4.01 -6.68 -1.03
N LEU A 140 -4.70 -7.68 -0.46
CA LEU A 140 -6.16 -7.74 -0.45
C LEU A 140 -6.77 -6.53 0.27
N MET A 141 -6.24 -6.15 1.43
CA MET A 141 -6.77 -5.06 2.26
C MET A 141 -6.54 -3.66 1.67
N ASN A 142 -5.64 -3.50 0.72
CA ASN A 142 -5.41 -2.22 0.04
C ASN A 142 -6.01 -2.19 -1.36
N ALA A 143 -5.80 -3.23 -2.17
CA ALA A 143 -6.23 -3.24 -3.56
C ALA A 143 -7.76 -3.37 -3.69
N ILE A 144 -8.39 -4.20 -2.88
CA ILE A 144 -9.85 -4.41 -2.96
C ILE A 144 -10.65 -3.16 -2.60
N PRO A 145 -10.38 -2.45 -1.48
CA PRO A 145 -11.05 -1.17 -1.20
C PRO A 145 -10.86 -0.13 -2.30
N ALA A 146 -9.64 -0.01 -2.86
CA ALA A 146 -9.36 0.91 -3.96
C ALA A 146 -10.19 0.55 -5.20
N SER A 147 -10.25 -0.73 -5.58
CA SER A 147 -11.07 -1.21 -6.70
C SER A 147 -12.56 -0.99 -6.45
N VAL A 148 -13.06 -1.30 -5.25
CA VAL A 148 -14.47 -1.06 -4.87
C VAL A 148 -14.83 0.41 -4.88
N ALA A 149 -13.91 1.30 -4.51
CA ALA A 149 -14.11 2.75 -4.59
C ALA A 149 -14.13 3.27 -6.03
N GLY A 150 -13.75 2.46 -7.02
CA GLY A 150 -13.74 2.83 -8.44
C GLY A 150 -12.46 3.56 -8.86
N VAL A 151 -11.33 3.33 -8.17
CA VAL A 151 -10.02 3.86 -8.60
C VAL A 151 -9.66 3.24 -9.94
N GLY A 152 -9.36 4.10 -10.93
CA GLY A 152 -9.15 3.67 -12.31
C GLY A 152 -7.81 2.97 -12.54
N GLU A 153 -6.78 3.32 -11.77
CA GLU A 153 -5.45 2.76 -11.89
C GLU A 153 -4.89 2.45 -10.50
N ILE A 154 -4.52 1.20 -10.27
CA ILE A 154 -3.93 0.76 -9.01
C ILE A 154 -2.52 0.23 -9.28
N ILE A 155 -1.53 0.94 -8.78
CA ILE A 155 -0.11 0.62 -8.95
C ILE A 155 0.38 -0.01 -7.64
N MET A 156 0.86 -1.24 -7.71
CA MET A 156 1.43 -1.92 -6.56
C MET A 156 2.95 -2.01 -6.69
N VAL A 157 3.65 -1.67 -5.62
CA VAL A 157 5.10 -1.84 -5.52
C VAL A 157 5.45 -2.66 -4.29
N SER A 158 6.42 -3.54 -4.42
CA SER A 158 6.96 -4.36 -3.34
C SER A 158 8.46 -4.49 -3.51
N PRO A 159 9.25 -4.45 -2.43
CA PRO A 159 10.67 -4.78 -2.52
C PRO A 159 10.83 -6.18 -3.10
N GLY A 160 11.69 -6.31 -4.11
CA GLY A 160 12.02 -7.61 -4.67
C GLY A 160 13.00 -8.37 -3.79
N ASN A 161 12.91 -9.68 -3.83
CA ASN A 161 14.02 -10.57 -3.46
C ASN A 161 14.69 -11.02 -4.75
N ASN A 162 15.89 -11.57 -4.70
CA ASN A 162 16.63 -12.09 -5.86
C ASN A 162 15.82 -13.05 -6.77
N ALA A 163 14.58 -13.35 -6.44
CA ALA A 163 13.68 -14.24 -7.16
C ALA A 163 12.36 -13.58 -7.64
N VAL A 164 12.06 -12.32 -7.28
CA VAL A 164 10.75 -11.70 -7.64
C VAL A 164 10.95 -10.24 -8.02
N SER A 165 10.67 -9.91 -9.26
CA SER A 165 10.61 -8.54 -9.78
C SER A 165 9.38 -7.79 -9.26
N TYR A 166 9.43 -6.46 -9.28
CA TYR A 166 8.31 -5.57 -8.89
C TYR A 166 7.09 -5.77 -9.78
N THR A 167 5.91 -5.74 -9.17
CA THR A 167 4.65 -5.96 -9.88
C THR A 167 3.88 -4.67 -10.09
N HIS A 168 3.52 -4.41 -11.32
CA HIS A 168 2.45 -3.49 -11.69
C HIS A 168 1.18 -4.32 -11.82
N LEU A 169 0.25 -4.21 -10.88
CA LEU A 169 -1.06 -4.85 -10.96
C LEU A 169 -2.07 -3.81 -11.42
N THR A 170 -2.43 -3.83 -12.69
CA THR A 170 -3.73 -3.33 -13.12
C THR A 170 -4.73 -4.44 -12.83
N LEU A 171 -5.51 -4.28 -11.78
CA LEU A 171 -6.67 -5.14 -11.57
C LEU A 171 -7.76 -4.72 -12.57
N PRO A 172 -8.39 -5.68 -13.27
CA PRO A 172 -9.48 -5.40 -14.17
C PRO A 172 -10.71 -4.83 -13.48
#